data_323d205a043fb749bb945e6d5fa82e18
#
_entry.id   323d205a043fb749bb945e6d5fa82e18
#
_cell.length_a   1.000
_cell.length_b   1.000
_cell.length_c   1.000
_cell.angle_alpha   90.00
_cell.angle_beta   90.00
_cell.angle_gamma   90.00
#
_symmetry.space_group_name_H-M   'P 1'
#
loop_
_entity.id
_entity.type
_entity.pdbx_description
1 polymer ?
#
loop_
_entity_poly.entity_id
_entity_poly.type
_entity_poly.pdbx_seq_one_letter_code
_entity_poly.pdbx_strand_id
1 'polypeptide(L)'
;MTASERAAQINAVSATRELAEGWLAWTLLEEDPAYWAEYGVHTGEDLDAYLAFETYVDVYKDVNNIKPRWLDWRERSAQGWREAYENL
;
A
#
# COMPACT_ATOMS: atom_id res chain seq x y z
N MET A 1 12.48 9.85 4.31
CA MET A 1 11.03 10.05 4.57
C MET A 1 10.51 8.90 5.42
N THR A 2 9.72 9.21 6.43
CA THR A 2 9.08 8.18 7.26
C THR A 2 7.81 7.65 6.59
N ALA A 3 7.31 6.51 7.07
CA ALA A 3 6.05 5.96 6.59
C ALA A 3 4.88 6.94 6.82
N SER A 4 4.86 7.61 7.98
CA SER A 4 3.85 8.60 8.31
C SER A 4 3.86 9.78 7.32
N GLU A 5 5.04 10.29 7.00
CA GLU A 5 5.20 11.37 6.02
C GLU A 5 4.77 10.93 4.62
N ARG A 6 5.11 9.70 4.24
CA ARG A 6 4.71 9.14 2.95
C ARG A 6 3.19 8.95 2.88
N ALA A 7 2.56 8.47 3.95
CA ALA A 7 1.11 8.33 4.04
C ALA A 7 0.42 9.68 3.87
N ALA A 8 0.92 10.73 4.53
CA ALA A 8 0.39 12.08 4.40
C ALA A 8 0.51 12.60 2.96
N GLN A 9 1.63 12.32 2.30
CA GLN A 9 1.84 12.70 0.91
C GLN A 9 0.85 12.02 -0.03
N ILE A 10 0.64 10.71 0.14
CA ILE A 10 -0.33 9.95 -0.66
C ILE A 10 -1.75 10.47 -0.41
N ASN A 11 -2.11 10.72 0.84
CA ASN A 11 -3.42 11.25 1.20
C ASN A 11 -3.68 12.61 0.55
N ALA A 12 -2.68 13.49 0.52
CA ALA A 12 -2.79 14.80 -0.10
C ALA A 12 -3.07 14.68 -1.62
N VAL A 13 -2.39 13.77 -2.31
CA VAL A 13 -2.61 13.52 -3.73
C VAL A 13 -4.00 12.93 -3.97
N SER A 14 -4.42 11.98 -3.14
CA SER A 14 -5.73 11.34 -3.25
C SER A 14 -6.86 12.35 -3.04
N ALA A 15 -6.74 13.23 -2.05
CA ALA A 15 -7.73 14.27 -1.78
C ALA A 15 -7.89 15.21 -2.99
N THR A 16 -6.77 15.61 -3.61
CA THR A 16 -6.79 16.47 -4.79
C THR A 16 -7.47 15.77 -5.96
N ARG A 17 -7.15 14.50 -6.19
CA ARG A 17 -7.74 13.69 -7.25
C ARG A 17 -9.25 13.53 -7.06
N GLU A 18 -9.68 13.24 -5.84
CA GLU A 18 -11.09 13.04 -5.51
C GLU A 18 -11.92 14.29 -5.75
N LEU A 19 -11.39 15.46 -5.39
CA LEU A 19 -12.05 16.74 -5.66
C LEU A 19 -12.19 16.99 -7.15
N ALA A 20 -11.14 16.68 -7.94
CA ALA A 20 -11.15 16.86 -9.39
C ALA A 20 -12.13 15.91 -10.09
N GLU A 21 -12.29 14.70 -9.59
CA GLU A 21 -13.12 13.65 -10.18
C GLU A 21 -14.52 13.55 -9.54
N GLY A 22 -14.76 14.32 -8.49
CA GLY A 22 -16.04 14.28 -7.76
C GLY A 22 -16.21 13.04 -6.89
N TRP A 23 -15.14 12.40 -6.51
CA TRP A 23 -15.14 11.23 -5.66
C TRP A 23 -15.10 11.61 -4.19
N LEU A 24 -15.54 10.70 -3.31
CA LEU A 24 -15.49 10.89 -1.87
C LEU A 24 -14.23 10.22 -1.30
N ALA A 25 -13.53 10.97 -0.43
CA ALA A 25 -12.34 10.47 0.27
C ALA A 25 -12.78 9.59 1.44
N TRP A 26 -12.90 8.30 1.23
CA TRP A 26 -13.37 7.36 2.25
C TRP A 26 -12.34 6.33 2.71
N THR A 27 -11.17 6.29 2.10
CA THR A 27 -10.08 5.39 2.49
C THR A 27 -8.74 6.11 2.50
N LEU A 28 -8.56 7.01 3.46
CA LEU A 28 -7.28 7.65 3.67
C LEU A 28 -6.38 6.69 4.45
N LEU A 29 -5.07 6.76 4.18
CA LEU A 29 -4.08 6.00 4.92
C LEU A 29 -3.90 6.58 6.32
N GLU A 30 -3.61 5.71 7.29
CA GLU A 30 -3.25 6.15 8.63
C GLU A 30 -1.94 6.91 8.59
N GLU A 31 -1.89 8.07 9.27
CA GLU A 31 -0.69 8.90 9.32
C GLU A 31 0.05 8.82 10.66
N ASP A 32 -0.46 8.04 11.61
CA ASP A 32 0.17 7.84 12.92
C ASP A 32 1.37 6.90 12.78
N PRO A 33 2.60 7.37 13.13
CA PRO A 33 3.78 6.51 13.07
C PRO A 33 3.67 5.25 13.93
N ALA A 34 2.96 5.30 15.06
CA ALA A 34 2.77 4.14 15.92
C ALA A 34 1.96 3.04 15.23
N TYR A 35 0.98 3.41 14.42
CA TYR A 35 0.21 2.46 13.64
C TYR A 35 1.09 1.66 12.68
N TRP A 36 1.93 2.35 11.92
CA TRP A 36 2.81 1.69 10.95
C TRP A 36 3.92 0.89 11.62
N ALA A 37 4.40 1.35 12.78
CA ALA A 37 5.43 0.63 13.54
C ALA A 37 4.98 -0.76 13.97
N GLU A 38 3.71 -0.95 14.24
CA GLU A 38 3.16 -2.27 14.59
C GLU A 38 3.30 -3.29 13.46
N TYR A 39 3.34 -2.82 12.21
CA TYR A 39 3.54 -3.67 11.04
C TYR A 39 5.00 -3.73 10.59
N GLY A 40 5.90 -3.08 11.32
CA GLY A 40 7.31 -2.99 10.94
C GLY A 40 7.56 -2.04 9.77
N VAL A 41 6.62 -1.14 9.49
CA VAL A 41 6.71 -0.16 8.41
C VAL A 41 7.20 1.16 8.98
N HIS A 42 8.44 1.52 8.71
CA HIS A 42 9.09 2.69 9.31
C HIS A 42 9.44 3.80 8.31
N THR A 43 9.80 3.45 7.08
CA THR A 43 10.20 4.40 6.05
C THR A 43 9.13 4.54 4.97
N GLY A 44 9.25 5.60 4.14
CA GLY A 44 8.36 5.75 2.99
C GLY A 44 8.50 4.61 1.99
N GLU A 45 9.71 4.08 1.82
CA GLU A 45 9.96 2.91 0.97
C GLU A 45 9.27 1.66 1.51
N ASP A 46 9.30 1.47 2.84
CA ASP A 46 8.59 0.37 3.50
C ASP A 46 7.09 0.48 3.23
N LEU A 47 6.53 1.68 3.35
CA LEU A 47 5.11 1.89 3.10
C LEU A 47 4.75 1.58 1.65
N ASP A 48 5.55 2.04 0.69
CA ASP A 48 5.30 1.76 -0.72
C ASP A 48 5.32 0.25 -0.99
N ALA A 49 6.27 -0.47 -0.42
CA ALA A 49 6.35 -1.92 -0.55
C ALA A 49 5.15 -2.62 0.09
N TYR A 50 4.75 -2.18 1.27
CA TYR A 50 3.59 -2.74 1.97
C TYR A 50 2.29 -2.56 1.16
N LEU A 51 2.06 -1.36 0.63
CA LEU A 51 0.87 -1.08 -0.16
C LEU A 51 0.85 -1.89 -1.47
N ALA A 52 2.00 -2.00 -2.14
CA ALA A 52 2.10 -2.81 -3.35
C ALA A 52 1.87 -4.29 -3.05
N PHE A 53 2.37 -4.77 -1.91
CA PHE A 53 2.12 -6.14 -1.45
C PHE A 53 0.63 -6.38 -1.19
N GLU A 54 -0.07 -5.44 -0.57
CA GLU A 54 -1.51 -5.59 -0.34
C GLU A 54 -2.29 -5.69 -1.66
N THR A 55 -1.89 -4.90 -2.66
CA THR A 55 -2.47 -5.00 -4.00
C THR A 55 -2.19 -6.38 -4.62
N TYR A 56 -0.96 -6.89 -4.47
CA TYR A 56 -0.60 -8.24 -4.93
C TYR A 56 -1.51 -9.31 -4.29
N VAL A 57 -1.72 -9.22 -2.98
CA VAL A 57 -2.58 -10.16 -2.25
C VAL A 57 -4.01 -10.14 -2.80
N ASP A 58 -4.54 -8.96 -3.05
CA ASP A 58 -5.90 -8.81 -3.59
C ASP A 58 -6.02 -9.39 -5.01
N VAL A 59 -5.07 -9.08 -5.88
CA VAL A 59 -5.05 -9.62 -7.25
C VAL A 59 -4.86 -11.14 -7.24
N TYR A 60 -3.95 -11.64 -6.41
CA TYR A 60 -3.72 -13.08 -6.28
C TYR A 60 -5.00 -13.80 -5.85
N LYS A 61 -5.72 -13.25 -4.87
CA LYS A 61 -6.98 -13.82 -4.41
C LYS A 61 -8.03 -13.87 -5.51
N ASP A 62 -8.11 -12.80 -6.32
CA ASP A 62 -9.06 -12.74 -7.43
C ASP A 62 -8.75 -13.78 -8.52
N VAL A 63 -7.48 -14.01 -8.81
CA VAL A 63 -7.04 -14.96 -9.84
C VAL A 63 -7.12 -16.41 -9.35
N ASN A 64 -6.67 -16.66 -8.11
CA ASN A 64 -6.50 -18.03 -7.58
C ASN A 64 -7.56 -18.43 -6.54
N ASN A 65 -8.41 -17.50 -6.14
CA ASN A 65 -9.46 -17.71 -5.13
C ASN A 65 -8.93 -18.15 -3.76
N ILE A 66 -7.66 -17.86 -3.47
CA ILE A 66 -6.99 -18.18 -2.21
C ILE A 66 -6.14 -16.98 -1.82
N LYS A 67 -6.21 -16.56 -0.54
CA LYS A 67 -5.36 -15.50 -0.01
C LYS A 67 -3.96 -16.05 0.30
N PRO A 68 -2.87 -15.48 -0.26
CA PRO A 68 -1.50 -15.98 -0.05
C PRO A 68 -0.96 -15.56 1.33
N ARG A 69 -1.27 -16.35 2.36
CA ARG A 69 -0.88 -16.04 3.75
C ARG A 69 0.57 -16.39 4.09
N TRP A 70 1.26 -17.07 3.17
CA TRP A 70 2.66 -17.49 3.34
C TRP A 70 3.66 -16.43 2.90
N LEU A 71 3.21 -15.28 2.38
CA LEU A 71 4.07 -14.22 1.88
C LEU A 71 4.26 -13.11 2.92
N ASP A 72 5.41 -12.44 2.87
CA ASP A 72 5.75 -11.28 3.70
C ASP A 72 6.04 -10.10 2.77
N TRP A 73 5.54 -8.92 3.11
CA TRP A 73 5.72 -7.71 2.31
C TRP A 73 7.21 -7.32 2.15
N ARG A 74 8.07 -7.77 3.09
CA ARG A 74 9.51 -7.48 3.07
C ARG A 74 10.28 -8.28 2.02
N GLU A 75 9.66 -9.28 1.44
CA GLU A 75 10.32 -10.16 0.46
C GLU A 75 10.67 -9.44 -0.84
N ARG A 76 9.99 -8.35 -1.16
CA ARG A 76 10.20 -7.59 -2.39
C ARG A 76 10.07 -6.09 -2.14
N SER A 77 10.68 -5.28 -3.01
CA SER A 77 10.45 -3.84 -3.06
C SER A 77 9.06 -3.54 -3.63
N ALA A 78 8.64 -2.27 -3.56
CA ALA A 78 7.39 -1.84 -4.19
C ALA A 78 7.36 -2.18 -5.68
N GLN A 79 8.48 -1.94 -6.38
CA GLN A 79 8.59 -2.27 -7.79
C GLN A 79 8.48 -3.79 -8.02
N GLY A 80 9.13 -4.58 -7.17
CA GLY A 80 9.06 -6.04 -7.25
C GLY A 80 7.64 -6.57 -7.08
N TRP A 81 6.87 -6.02 -6.14
CA TRP A 81 5.48 -6.41 -5.96
C TRP A 81 4.59 -5.98 -7.13
N ARG A 82 4.82 -4.79 -7.69
CA ARG A 82 4.09 -4.32 -8.86
C ARG A 82 4.31 -5.24 -10.05
N GLU A 83 5.55 -5.60 -10.33
CA GLU A 83 5.87 -6.54 -11.40
C GLU A 83 5.21 -7.89 -11.16
N ALA A 84 5.18 -8.35 -9.92
CA ALA A 84 4.57 -9.63 -9.57
C ALA A 84 3.06 -9.62 -9.84
N TYR A 85 2.33 -8.58 -9.41
CA TYR A 85 0.87 -8.58 -9.63
C TYR A 85 0.49 -8.24 -11.08
N GLU A 86 1.32 -7.53 -11.81
CA GLU A 86 1.09 -7.28 -13.23
C GLU A 86 1.22 -8.56 -14.07
N ASN A 87 1.94 -9.56 -13.57
CA ASN A 87 2.16 -10.85 -14.25
C ASN A 87 1.23 -11.96 -13.76
N LEU A 88 0.29 -11.65 -12.90
CA LEU A 88 -0.71 -12.63 -12.47
C LEU A 88 -1.83 -12.83 -13.54
#